data_0382c93f7b4f6b36f9cf2263e47682f1
#
_entry.id   0382c93f7b4f6b36f9cf2263e47682f1
#
_cell.length_a   1.000
_cell.length_b   1.000
_cell.length_c   1.000
_cell.angle_alpha   90.00
_cell.angle_beta   90.00
_cell.angle_gamma   90.00
#
_symmetry.space_group_name_H-M   'P 1'
#
loop_
_entity.id
_entity.type
_entity.pdbx_description
1 polymer ?
#
loop_
_entity_poly.entity_id
_entity_poly.type
_entity_poly.pdbx_seq_one_letter_code
_entity_poly.pdbx_strand_id
1 'polypeptide(L)'
;MSKSLLFDLKVLEFKLKESLKLYENTKIEENFELLKTNIDELCSFIIKKDNHLAFFQVAENKDIRTYVISIRDLSTKILGIIEKEEARKILEDANSCFQYGEELKLTVKQEIHDYKMTSQDRILFVGSGSMPITAFTIIKET
;
A
#
# COMPACT_ATOMS: atom_id res chain seq x y z
N MET A 1 -1.85 -9.78 -26.48
CA MET A 1 -1.62 -8.83 -25.35
C MET A 1 -2.68 -8.92 -24.26
N SER A 2 -4.00 -8.88 -24.53
CA SER A 2 -5.04 -8.95 -23.48
C SER A 2 -5.08 -10.25 -22.66
N LYS A 3 -4.75 -11.40 -23.27
CA LYS A 3 -4.72 -12.70 -22.57
C LYS A 3 -3.61 -12.79 -21.52
N SER A 4 -2.45 -12.16 -21.75
CA SER A 4 -1.36 -12.10 -20.77
C SER A 4 -1.76 -11.27 -19.57
N LEU A 5 -2.27 -10.06 -19.77
CA LEU A 5 -2.70 -9.18 -18.67
C LEU A 5 -3.77 -9.83 -17.78
N LEU A 6 -4.79 -10.47 -18.39
CA LEU A 6 -5.83 -11.17 -17.65
C LEU A 6 -5.27 -12.32 -16.81
N PHE A 7 -4.29 -13.05 -17.36
CA PHE A 7 -3.62 -14.12 -16.62
C PHE A 7 -2.84 -13.56 -15.43
N ASP A 8 -2.08 -12.49 -15.62
CA ASP A 8 -1.29 -11.86 -14.56
C ASP A 8 -2.19 -11.34 -13.44
N LEU A 9 -3.34 -10.71 -13.78
CA LEU A 9 -4.32 -10.25 -12.79
C LEU A 9 -4.92 -11.42 -12.00
N LYS A 10 -5.20 -12.56 -12.63
CA LYS A 10 -5.68 -13.78 -11.95
C LYS A 10 -4.65 -14.31 -10.95
N VAL A 11 -3.39 -14.33 -11.35
CA VAL A 11 -2.29 -14.80 -10.48
C VAL A 11 -2.12 -13.87 -9.29
N LEU A 12 -2.14 -12.55 -9.49
CA LEU A 12 -2.04 -11.56 -8.42
C LEU A 12 -3.23 -11.67 -7.46
N GLU A 13 -4.45 -11.74 -7.97
CA GLU A 13 -5.62 -11.92 -7.11
C GLU A 13 -5.53 -13.19 -6.26
N PHE A 14 -5.14 -14.31 -6.88
CA PHE A 14 -4.97 -15.57 -6.18
C PHE A 14 -3.92 -15.47 -5.06
N LYS A 15 -2.73 -14.90 -5.35
CA LYS A 15 -1.67 -14.70 -4.37
C LYS A 15 -2.14 -13.85 -3.18
N LEU A 16 -2.81 -12.73 -3.44
CA LEU A 16 -3.33 -11.86 -2.40
C LEU A 16 -4.38 -12.56 -1.54
N LYS A 17 -5.30 -13.31 -2.15
CA LYS A 17 -6.33 -14.07 -1.42
C LYS A 17 -5.73 -15.14 -0.53
N GLU A 18 -4.82 -15.95 -1.07
CA GLU A 18 -4.24 -17.07 -0.31
C GLU A 18 -3.32 -16.57 0.81
N SER A 19 -2.49 -15.56 0.57
CA SER A 19 -1.66 -14.98 1.62
C SER A 19 -2.49 -14.35 2.75
N LEU A 20 -3.57 -13.64 2.39
CA LEU A 20 -4.49 -13.08 3.39
C LEU A 20 -5.12 -14.18 4.25
N LYS A 21 -5.63 -15.24 3.62
CA LYS A 21 -6.23 -16.38 4.31
C LYS A 21 -5.23 -17.10 5.22
N LEU A 22 -4.00 -17.31 4.75
CA LEU A 22 -2.93 -17.92 5.55
C LEU A 22 -2.62 -17.07 6.79
N TYR A 23 -2.46 -15.76 6.61
CA TYR A 23 -2.21 -14.85 7.73
C TYR A 23 -3.38 -14.80 8.72
N GLU A 24 -4.62 -14.68 8.26
CA GLU A 24 -5.81 -14.64 9.12
C GLU A 24 -5.94 -15.90 9.99
N ASN A 25 -5.54 -17.06 9.46
CA ASN A 25 -5.62 -18.34 10.17
C ASN A 25 -4.52 -18.54 11.22
N THR A 26 -3.33 -18.02 11.01
CA THR A 26 -2.15 -18.36 11.84
C THR A 26 -1.53 -17.16 12.54
N LYS A 27 -1.60 -15.98 11.92
CA LYS A 27 -0.97 -14.72 12.37
C LYS A 27 0.52 -14.85 12.72
N ILE A 28 1.24 -15.76 12.03
CA ILE A 28 2.69 -15.93 12.20
C ILE A 28 3.46 -14.96 11.32
N GLU A 29 4.69 -14.63 11.73
CA GLU A 29 5.56 -13.66 11.06
C GLU A 29 5.83 -14.03 9.60
N GLU A 30 6.08 -15.31 9.30
CA GLU A 30 6.31 -15.78 7.94
C GLU A 30 5.16 -15.42 6.98
N ASN A 31 3.91 -15.59 7.45
CA ASN A 31 2.72 -15.25 6.66
C ASN A 31 2.50 -13.74 6.57
N PHE A 32 2.95 -12.98 7.57
CA PHE A 32 2.96 -11.52 7.52
C PHE A 32 3.95 -11.01 6.45
N GLU A 33 5.16 -11.55 6.41
CA GLU A 33 6.14 -11.22 5.38
C GLU A 33 5.67 -11.62 3.96
N LEU A 34 4.92 -12.73 3.85
CA LEU A 34 4.28 -13.11 2.59
C LEU A 34 3.25 -12.08 2.11
N LEU A 35 2.45 -11.50 3.04
CA LEU A 35 1.54 -10.40 2.70
C LEU A 35 2.29 -9.20 2.12
N LYS A 36 3.37 -8.77 2.77
CA LYS A 36 4.21 -7.65 2.32
C LYS A 36 4.79 -7.92 0.93
N THR A 37 5.38 -9.10 0.74
CA THR A 37 5.95 -9.52 -0.54
C THR A 37 4.93 -9.47 -1.68
N ASN A 38 3.69 -9.92 -1.45
CA ASN A 38 2.65 -9.92 -2.47
C ASN A 38 2.12 -8.50 -2.77
N ILE A 39 2.12 -7.60 -1.80
CA ILE A 39 1.84 -6.17 -2.03
C ILE A 39 2.95 -5.52 -2.86
N ASP A 40 4.22 -5.78 -2.57
CA ASP A 40 5.35 -5.27 -3.34
C ASP A 40 5.34 -5.78 -4.78
N GLU A 41 4.96 -7.05 -5.00
CA GLU A 41 4.77 -7.60 -6.34
C GLU A 41 3.63 -6.88 -7.09
N LEU A 42 2.51 -6.59 -6.42
CA LEU A 42 1.41 -5.81 -6.98
C LEU A 42 1.87 -4.39 -7.34
N CYS A 43 2.58 -3.71 -6.46
CA CYS A 43 3.13 -2.38 -6.72
C CYS A 43 4.07 -2.41 -7.94
N SER A 44 4.99 -3.36 -7.98
CA SER A 44 5.91 -3.55 -9.10
C SER A 44 5.18 -3.82 -10.42
N PHE A 45 4.09 -4.58 -10.38
CA PHE A 45 3.25 -4.82 -11.54
C PHE A 45 2.55 -3.55 -12.04
N ILE A 46 2.00 -2.73 -11.13
CA ILE A 46 1.26 -1.51 -11.47
C ILE A 46 2.17 -0.46 -12.10
N ILE A 47 3.38 -0.24 -11.55
CA ILE A 47 4.30 0.80 -12.06
C ILE A 47 4.98 0.42 -13.38
N LYS A 48 4.90 -0.83 -13.80
CA LYS A 48 5.50 -1.28 -15.06
C LYS A 48 4.78 -0.67 -16.25
N LYS A 49 5.51 0.15 -17.04
CA LYS A 49 4.97 0.91 -18.17
C LYS A 49 4.15 0.06 -19.15
N ASP A 50 4.63 -1.14 -19.47
CA ASP A 50 3.95 -2.03 -20.42
C ASP A 50 2.59 -2.51 -19.91
N ASN A 51 2.48 -2.77 -18.59
CA ASN A 51 1.22 -3.17 -17.96
C ASN A 51 0.23 -2.01 -17.93
N HIS A 52 0.71 -0.81 -17.65
CA HIS A 52 -0.10 0.41 -17.68
C HIS A 52 -0.69 0.65 -19.07
N LEU A 53 0.13 0.58 -20.12
CA LEU A 53 -0.32 0.73 -21.51
C LEU A 53 -1.29 -0.39 -21.92
N ALA A 54 -1.00 -1.64 -21.53
CA ALA A 54 -1.88 -2.77 -21.81
C ALA A 54 -3.24 -2.62 -21.11
N PHE A 55 -3.26 -2.12 -19.88
CA PHE A 55 -4.48 -1.88 -19.11
C PHE A 55 -5.39 -0.85 -19.81
N PHE A 56 -4.85 0.28 -20.26
CA PHE A 56 -5.65 1.30 -20.94
C PHE A 56 -6.36 0.77 -22.20
N GLN A 57 -5.75 -0.17 -22.91
CA GLN A 57 -6.34 -0.77 -24.11
C GLN A 57 -7.53 -1.68 -23.81
N VAL A 58 -7.64 -2.19 -22.59
CA VAL A 58 -8.62 -3.22 -22.21
C VAL A 58 -9.44 -2.88 -20.97
N ALA A 59 -9.35 -1.64 -20.46
CA ALA A 59 -9.98 -1.19 -19.23
C ALA A 59 -11.51 -1.37 -19.21
N GLU A 60 -12.15 -1.34 -20.38
CA GLU A 60 -13.60 -1.55 -20.53
C GLU A 60 -14.01 -3.04 -20.54
N ASN A 61 -13.05 -3.96 -20.56
CA ASN A 61 -13.34 -5.40 -20.51
C ASN A 61 -13.88 -5.78 -19.13
N LYS A 62 -15.07 -6.38 -19.08
CA LYS A 62 -15.76 -6.73 -17.83
C LYS A 62 -14.95 -7.69 -16.94
N ASP A 63 -14.29 -8.69 -17.54
CA ASP A 63 -13.50 -9.66 -16.79
C ASP A 63 -12.31 -8.97 -16.13
N ILE A 64 -11.61 -8.10 -16.85
CA ILE A 64 -10.49 -7.32 -16.30
C ILE A 64 -10.94 -6.41 -15.18
N ARG A 65 -12.04 -5.69 -15.36
CA ARG A 65 -12.61 -4.82 -14.31
C ARG A 65 -12.94 -5.60 -13.03
N THR A 66 -13.49 -6.80 -13.17
CA THR A 66 -13.82 -7.66 -12.02
C THR A 66 -12.56 -7.99 -11.21
N TYR A 67 -11.47 -8.41 -11.86
CA TYR A 67 -10.21 -8.70 -11.17
C TYR A 67 -9.58 -7.43 -10.56
N VAL A 68 -9.61 -6.31 -11.26
CA VAL A 68 -9.08 -5.04 -10.74
C VAL A 68 -9.82 -4.60 -9.48
N ILE A 69 -11.14 -4.69 -9.46
CA ILE A 69 -11.95 -4.37 -8.28
C ILE A 69 -11.58 -5.31 -7.12
N SER A 70 -11.53 -6.62 -7.38
CA SER A 70 -11.17 -7.62 -6.37
C SER A 70 -9.76 -7.39 -5.80
N ILE A 71 -8.76 -7.13 -6.66
CA ILE A 71 -7.38 -6.84 -6.26
C ILE A 71 -7.33 -5.57 -5.41
N ARG A 72 -8.04 -4.51 -5.81
CA ARG A 72 -8.11 -3.25 -5.05
C ARG A 72 -8.67 -3.48 -3.65
N ASP A 73 -9.77 -4.23 -3.53
CA ASP A 73 -10.41 -4.47 -2.25
C ASP A 73 -9.54 -5.35 -1.34
N LEU A 74 -8.86 -6.36 -1.93
CA LEU A 74 -7.89 -7.19 -1.22
C LEU A 74 -6.68 -6.40 -0.76
N SER A 75 -6.08 -5.60 -1.65
CA SER A 75 -4.90 -4.78 -1.30
C SER A 75 -5.21 -3.77 -0.20
N THR A 76 -6.37 -3.13 -0.24
CA THR A 76 -6.81 -2.22 0.83
C THR A 76 -6.90 -2.93 2.19
N LYS A 77 -7.49 -4.13 2.21
CA LYS A 77 -7.58 -4.94 3.43
C LYS A 77 -6.21 -5.36 3.95
N ILE A 78 -5.33 -5.82 3.06
CA ILE A 78 -3.98 -6.26 3.41
C ILE A 78 -3.13 -5.09 3.92
N LEU A 79 -3.17 -3.94 3.24
CA LEU A 79 -2.46 -2.73 3.69
C LEU A 79 -2.90 -2.29 5.07
N GLY A 80 -4.19 -2.33 5.38
CA GLY A 80 -4.69 -2.05 6.73
C GLY A 80 -4.17 -3.02 7.79
N ILE A 81 -3.96 -4.29 7.44
CA ILE A 81 -3.32 -5.28 8.33
C ILE A 81 -1.84 -4.93 8.53
N ILE A 82 -1.11 -4.66 7.43
CA ILE A 82 0.31 -4.31 7.48
C ILE A 82 0.53 -3.06 8.34
N GLU A 83 -0.22 -1.99 8.09
CA GLU A 83 -0.12 -0.76 8.87
C GLU A 83 -0.36 -0.99 10.37
N LYS A 84 -1.36 -1.80 10.70
CA LYS A 84 -1.70 -2.10 12.11
C LYS A 84 -0.60 -2.91 12.80
N GLU A 85 -0.06 -3.94 12.15
CA GLU A 85 1.00 -4.77 12.72
C GLU A 85 2.32 -4.00 12.84
N GLU A 86 2.67 -3.20 11.84
CA GLU A 86 3.86 -2.33 11.91
C GLU A 86 3.73 -1.26 13.01
N ALA A 87 2.54 -0.67 13.17
CA ALA A 87 2.26 0.26 14.27
C ALA A 87 2.45 -0.42 15.63
N ARG A 88 1.99 -1.67 15.79
CA ARG A 88 2.17 -2.46 17.00
C ARG A 88 3.65 -2.73 17.30
N LYS A 89 4.43 -3.13 16.28
CA LYS A 89 5.88 -3.37 16.41
C LYS A 89 6.62 -2.12 16.87
N ILE A 90 6.30 -0.95 16.34
CA ILE A 90 6.91 0.32 16.74
C ILE A 90 6.56 0.69 18.19
N LEU A 91 5.35 0.40 18.65
CA LEU A 91 4.95 0.62 20.04
C LEU A 91 5.67 -0.33 21.01
N GLU A 92 5.97 -1.55 20.58
CA GLU A 92 6.70 -2.54 21.39
C GLU A 92 8.22 -2.28 21.41
N ASP A 93 8.79 -1.82 20.30
CA ASP A 93 10.21 -1.47 20.16
C ASP A 93 10.38 -0.19 19.33
N ALA A 94 10.71 0.90 20.02
CA ALA A 94 10.93 2.20 19.39
C ALA A 94 12.11 2.22 18.38
N ASN A 95 12.96 1.18 18.35
CA ASN A 95 14.02 1.03 17.37
C ASN A 95 13.58 0.28 16.11
N SER A 96 12.35 -0.26 16.10
CA SER A 96 11.83 -0.92 14.89
C SER A 96 11.64 0.11 13.78
N CYS A 97 12.12 -0.23 12.58
CA CYS A 97 12.03 0.62 11.40
C CYS A 97 10.84 0.19 10.53
N PHE A 98 9.97 1.11 10.24
CA PHE A 98 8.90 0.94 9.26
C PHE A 98 9.34 1.57 7.94
N GLN A 99 9.89 0.77 7.03
CA GLN A 99 10.48 1.26 5.77
C GLN A 99 9.51 2.14 4.97
N TYR A 100 8.28 1.71 4.77
CA TYR A 100 7.25 2.50 4.08
C TYR A 100 7.00 3.84 4.78
N GLY A 101 7.04 3.87 6.10
CA GLY A 101 6.91 5.09 6.87
C GLY A 101 8.04 6.09 6.64
N GLU A 102 9.28 5.62 6.47
CA GLU A 102 10.42 6.49 6.16
C GLU A 102 10.31 7.07 4.74
N GLU A 103 9.89 6.27 3.76
CA GLU A 103 9.63 6.75 2.40
C GLU A 103 8.50 7.79 2.36
N LEU A 104 7.41 7.55 3.12
CA LEU A 104 6.31 8.49 3.24
C LEU A 104 6.76 9.80 3.89
N LYS A 105 7.61 9.76 4.92
CA LYS A 105 8.19 10.97 5.55
C LYS A 105 8.96 11.81 4.54
N LEU A 106 9.75 11.20 3.66
CA LEU A 106 10.47 11.92 2.62
C LEU A 106 9.54 12.63 1.65
N THR A 107 8.47 11.95 1.23
CA THR A 107 7.44 12.54 0.36
C THR A 107 6.75 13.74 1.04
N VAL A 108 6.36 13.57 2.31
CA VAL A 108 5.70 14.64 3.08
C VAL A 108 6.64 15.85 3.28
N LYS A 109 7.93 15.62 3.52
CA LYS A 109 8.93 16.72 3.59
C LYS A 109 9.02 17.48 2.28
N GLN A 110 8.98 16.79 1.14
CA GLN A 110 8.96 17.46 -0.15
C GLN A 110 7.67 18.28 -0.33
N GLU A 111 6.52 17.76 0.07
CA GLU A 111 5.25 18.51 0.03
C GLU A 111 5.29 19.76 0.92
N ILE A 112 5.82 19.67 2.15
CA ILE A 112 6.00 20.80 3.05
C ILE A 112 6.83 21.91 2.38
N HIS A 113 7.93 21.51 1.74
CA HIS A 113 8.80 22.44 1.01
C HIS A 113 8.06 23.08 -0.19
N ASP A 114 7.40 22.26 -1.01
CA ASP A 114 6.76 22.74 -2.25
C ASP A 114 5.57 23.67 -1.98
N TYR A 115 4.82 23.40 -0.92
CA TYR A 115 3.72 24.26 -0.47
C TYR A 115 4.16 25.37 0.49
N LYS A 116 5.46 25.44 0.84
CA LYS A 116 6.03 26.41 1.78
C LYS A 116 5.29 26.45 3.12
N MET A 117 4.93 25.28 3.63
CA MET A 117 4.19 25.17 4.88
C MET A 117 5.06 25.67 6.05
N THR A 118 4.40 26.33 7.02
CA THR A 118 5.03 26.92 8.20
C THR A 118 4.22 26.62 9.45
N SER A 119 4.80 26.83 10.63
CA SER A 119 4.09 26.69 11.92
C SER A 119 2.89 27.65 12.11
N GLN A 120 2.70 28.62 11.20
CA GLN A 120 1.56 29.53 11.23
C GLN A 120 0.35 29.02 10.42
N ASP A 121 0.55 27.97 9.62
CA ASP A 121 -0.50 27.40 8.79
C ASP A 121 -1.46 26.52 9.60
N ARG A 122 -2.70 26.50 9.20
CA ARG A 122 -3.73 25.64 9.77
C ARG A 122 -4.05 24.53 8.79
N ILE A 123 -3.73 23.30 9.18
CA ILE A 123 -3.90 22.12 8.34
C ILE A 123 -5.04 21.26 8.90
N LEU A 124 -6.03 20.96 8.05
CA LEU A 124 -7.07 19.99 8.37
C LEU A 124 -6.61 18.61 7.88
N PHE A 125 -6.48 17.67 8.80
CA PHE A 125 -6.13 16.30 8.50
C PHE A 125 -7.39 15.40 8.61
N VAL A 126 -7.76 14.73 7.50
CA VAL A 126 -8.94 13.86 7.46
C VAL A 126 -8.51 12.42 7.24
N GLY A 127 -8.60 11.60 8.30
CA GLY A 127 -8.21 10.20 8.27
C GLY A 127 -6.70 9.99 8.43
N SER A 128 -6.29 9.43 9.54
CA SER A 128 -4.86 9.24 9.88
C SER A 128 -4.37 7.81 9.72
N GLY A 129 -5.29 6.85 9.48
CA GLY A 129 -4.94 5.43 9.48
C GLY A 129 -4.47 4.94 10.86
N SER A 130 -3.84 3.78 10.89
CA SER A 130 -3.27 3.20 12.11
C SER A 130 -1.99 3.92 12.56
N MET A 131 -1.31 4.60 11.64
CA MET A 131 -0.10 5.37 11.89
C MET A 131 -0.20 6.76 11.24
N PRO A 132 -0.38 7.83 12.03
CA PRO A 132 -0.54 9.18 11.52
C PRO A 132 0.81 9.83 11.12
N ILE A 133 1.63 9.12 10.33
CA ILE A 133 3.00 9.53 9.95
C ILE A 133 3.00 10.90 9.29
N THR A 134 2.07 11.14 8.35
CA THR A 134 1.97 12.42 7.64
C THR A 134 1.73 13.57 8.62
N ALA A 135 0.76 13.45 9.54
CA ALA A 135 0.46 14.47 10.52
C ALA A 135 1.67 14.73 11.45
N PHE A 136 2.30 13.68 11.97
CA PHE A 136 3.49 13.83 12.82
C PHE A 136 4.68 14.42 12.07
N THR A 137 4.86 14.07 10.79
CA THR A 137 5.94 14.64 9.99
C THR A 137 5.72 16.13 9.76
N ILE A 138 4.50 16.55 9.42
CA ILE A 138 4.18 17.96 9.27
C ILE A 138 4.45 18.72 10.56
N ILE A 139 3.93 18.26 11.71
CA ILE A 139 4.14 18.93 13.02
C ILE A 139 5.62 19.04 13.38
N LYS A 140 6.42 18.06 13.00
CA LYS A 140 7.85 18.04 13.35
C LYS A 140 8.71 18.94 12.46
N GLU A 141 8.32 19.11 11.20
CA GLU A 141 9.12 19.80 10.19
C GLU A 141 8.70 21.27 9.97
N THR A 142 7.54 21.68 10.52
CA THR A 142 7.05 23.08 10.47
C THR A 142 7.11 23.75 11.83
#